data_06717a917e84921d08445da77f928ddf
#
_entry.id   06717a917e84921d08445da77f928ddf
#
_cell.length_a   1.000
_cell.length_b   1.000
_cell.length_c   1.000
_cell.angle_alpha   90.00
_cell.angle_beta   90.00
_cell.angle_gamma   90.00
#
_symmetry.space_group_name_H-M   'P 1'
#
loop_
_entity.id
_entity.type
_entity.pdbx_description
1 polymer ?
#
loop_
_entity_poly.entity_id
_entity_poly.type
_entity_poly.pdbx_seq_one_letter_code
_entity_poly.pdbx_strand_id
1 'polypeptide(L)'
;MSRGRLRIYLGAAPGVGKTYAMLGEGRRRLDRGTDVVVGFVETHGRRDTADRLEGLEVAPRRVLDHRGAALEEMDLDALLARQPDVALVDELAHTNAPGSRHAKRWEDIEELLEAGIDVISTVNVQHLESLNDVVEAITGVRQRETVPDRVVRDAEQVELVDMTPEALRRRMAHGHIYAHDKVDAALSNYFRPGNLGALRELALLWLADKVDEAMRRYLRDERIVGTWETRERVVVAITGAPSGDHLIRRAARMARRSHGDLIGVHIRPGTGLREGPNEALLAHRALLADLGGTYHETTSDDVAEGLVAFAESVRATQIVLGASHRDRLSELVRGSVINRVIRAAGEIDVHVISRDGVVERAPLPAAHRRRRSRLSRRRRVAGWALVVVGLPLLTVVLDAAHNLDGAAACRE
;
A
#
# COMPACT_ATOMS: atom_id res chain seq x y z
N MET A 1 -9.24 35.19 12.19
CA MET A 1 -8.32 34.35 12.99
C MET A 1 -7.94 33.15 12.14
N SER A 2 -6.73 32.63 12.22
CA SER A 2 -6.36 31.36 11.55
C SER A 2 -7.11 30.22 12.24
N ARG A 3 -7.53 29.22 11.49
CA ARG A 3 -8.12 27.98 12.06
C ARG A 3 -7.12 27.34 13.02
N GLY A 4 -7.60 26.86 14.17
CA GLY A 4 -6.81 26.11 15.13
C GLY A 4 -6.32 24.77 14.56
N ARG A 5 -5.35 24.16 15.21
CA ARG A 5 -4.68 22.93 14.78
C ARG A 5 -5.10 21.75 15.63
N LEU A 6 -5.34 20.62 14.96
CA LEU A 6 -5.71 19.37 15.63
C LEU A 6 -4.50 18.46 15.77
N ARG A 7 -4.20 18.02 17.00
CA ARG A 7 -3.25 16.95 17.30
C ARG A 7 -3.97 15.76 17.89
N ILE A 8 -3.66 14.57 17.45
CA ILE A 8 -4.35 13.34 17.87
C ILE A 8 -3.35 12.31 18.41
N TYR A 9 -3.66 11.76 19.57
CA TYR A 9 -3.04 10.55 20.09
C TYR A 9 -3.85 9.33 19.65
N LEU A 10 -3.31 8.57 18.70
CA LEU A 10 -3.91 7.33 18.19
C LEU A 10 -3.46 6.14 19.04
N GLY A 11 -4.34 5.23 19.38
CA GLY A 11 -3.99 3.98 20.05
C GLY A 11 -4.62 2.77 19.38
N ALA A 12 -3.96 1.61 19.51
CA ALA A 12 -4.47 0.35 18.99
C ALA A 12 -5.68 -0.16 19.79
N ALA A 13 -5.76 0.15 21.09
CA ALA A 13 -6.83 -0.31 21.98
C ALA A 13 -7.02 0.62 23.19
N PRO A 14 -8.14 0.48 23.93
CA PRO A 14 -8.30 1.13 25.23
C PRO A 14 -7.18 0.75 26.22
N GLY A 15 -6.72 1.71 27.01
CA GLY A 15 -5.73 1.46 28.06
C GLY A 15 -4.26 1.55 27.66
N VAL A 16 -3.93 1.82 26.39
CA VAL A 16 -2.53 2.01 25.94
C VAL A 16 -1.88 3.29 26.48
N GLY A 17 -2.64 4.24 27.05
CA GLY A 17 -2.11 5.43 27.70
C GLY A 17 -2.28 6.73 26.92
N LYS A 18 -3.18 6.81 25.95
CA LYS A 18 -3.44 8.01 25.14
C LYS A 18 -3.78 9.25 25.98
N THR A 19 -4.78 9.12 26.86
CA THR A 19 -5.22 10.19 27.77
C THR A 19 -4.07 10.68 28.65
N TYR A 20 -3.24 9.75 29.17
CA TYR A 20 -2.05 10.09 29.94
C TYR A 20 -1.03 10.87 29.11
N ALA A 21 -0.80 10.48 27.86
CA ALA A 21 0.11 11.19 26.94
C ALA A 21 -0.43 12.58 26.58
N MET A 22 -1.72 12.71 26.30
CA MET A 22 -2.40 13.97 26.03
C MET A 22 -2.27 14.95 27.18
N LEU A 23 -2.58 14.52 28.39
CA LEU A 23 -2.44 15.36 29.60
C LEU A 23 -0.99 15.75 29.86
N GLY A 24 -0.04 14.83 29.60
CA GLY A 24 1.39 15.10 29.69
C GLY A 24 1.85 16.19 28.71
N GLU A 25 1.30 16.20 27.50
CA GLU A 25 1.58 17.26 26.53
C GLU A 25 0.94 18.58 26.95
N GLY A 26 -0.31 18.55 27.43
CA GLY A 26 -0.97 19.73 27.97
C GLY A 26 -0.14 20.39 29.08
N ARG A 27 0.38 19.58 30.00
CA ARG A 27 1.27 20.05 31.07
C ARG A 27 2.54 20.68 30.53
N ARG A 28 3.23 20.04 29.59
CA ARG A 28 4.43 20.60 28.96
C ARG A 28 4.18 21.92 28.25
N ARG A 29 3.00 22.11 27.64
CA ARG A 29 2.59 23.37 27.01
C ARG A 29 2.32 24.44 28.06
N LEU A 30 1.59 24.10 29.12
CA LEU A 30 1.34 25.00 30.25
C LEU A 30 2.67 25.48 30.88
N ASP A 31 3.61 24.58 31.11
CA ASP A 31 4.94 24.91 31.67
C ASP A 31 5.76 25.84 30.77
N ARG A 32 5.42 25.90 29.47
CA ARG A 32 6.00 26.85 28.50
C ARG A 32 5.21 28.14 28.38
N GLY A 33 4.17 28.34 29.18
CA GLY A 33 3.36 29.55 29.21
C GLY A 33 2.21 29.58 28.21
N THR A 34 1.85 28.45 27.58
CA THR A 34 0.66 28.35 26.74
C THR A 34 -0.59 28.25 27.62
N ASP A 35 -1.65 28.95 27.26
CA ASP A 35 -2.94 28.87 27.95
C ASP A 35 -3.66 27.57 27.58
N VAL A 36 -3.70 26.62 28.51
CA VAL A 36 -4.21 25.25 28.30
C VAL A 36 -5.41 24.97 29.20
N VAL A 37 -6.52 24.54 28.62
CA VAL A 37 -7.74 24.14 29.35
C VAL A 37 -8.12 22.69 29.00
N VAL A 38 -8.46 21.89 30.00
CA VAL A 38 -9.05 20.57 29.82
C VAL A 38 -10.54 20.74 29.56
N GLY A 39 -10.97 20.54 28.32
CA GLY A 39 -12.38 20.63 27.94
C GLY A 39 -13.18 19.39 28.33
N PHE A 40 -12.59 18.22 28.12
CA PHE A 40 -13.20 16.95 28.54
C PHE A 40 -12.14 15.86 28.68
N VAL A 41 -12.15 15.15 29.80
CA VAL A 41 -11.31 13.99 30.06
C VAL A 41 -12.06 12.97 30.92
N GLU A 42 -12.01 11.70 30.51
CA GLU A 42 -12.46 10.57 31.32
C GLU A 42 -11.29 9.87 31.98
N THR A 43 -11.19 9.99 33.29
CA THR A 43 -10.15 9.29 34.08
C THR A 43 -10.46 7.82 34.29
N HIS A 44 -11.72 7.43 34.18
CA HIS A 44 -12.22 6.08 34.45
C HIS A 44 -11.76 5.54 35.84
N GLY A 45 -11.59 6.43 36.82
CA GLY A 45 -11.10 6.08 38.14
C GLY A 45 -9.61 5.73 38.22
N ARG A 46 -8.84 5.99 37.17
CA ARG A 46 -7.40 5.70 37.12
C ARG A 46 -6.60 6.79 37.83
N ARG A 47 -5.98 6.42 38.95
CA ARG A 47 -5.20 7.35 39.78
C ARG A 47 -4.11 8.06 39.00
N ASP A 48 -3.30 7.33 38.21
CA ASP A 48 -2.22 7.90 37.41
C ASP A 48 -2.69 8.96 36.38
N THR A 49 -3.92 8.81 35.87
CA THR A 49 -4.53 9.78 34.95
C THR A 49 -5.08 10.98 35.72
N ALA A 50 -5.70 10.76 36.87
CA ALA A 50 -6.20 11.81 37.75
C ALA A 50 -5.07 12.70 38.26
N ASP A 51 -3.96 12.09 38.69
CA ASP A 51 -2.77 12.84 39.17
C ASP A 51 -2.19 13.77 38.06
N ARG A 52 -2.42 13.45 36.76
CA ARG A 52 -2.00 14.29 35.64
C ARG A 52 -2.90 15.50 35.38
N LEU A 53 -4.10 15.50 35.94
CA LEU A 53 -5.02 16.67 35.88
C LEU A 53 -4.62 17.74 36.90
N GLU A 54 -3.90 17.39 37.96
CA GLU A 54 -3.50 18.35 38.98
C GLU A 54 -2.74 19.53 38.37
N GLY A 55 -3.23 20.74 38.61
CA GLY A 55 -2.63 21.99 38.13
C GLY A 55 -2.95 22.35 36.67
N LEU A 56 -3.78 21.60 35.98
CA LEU A 56 -4.43 22.03 34.75
C LEU A 56 -5.79 22.62 35.06
N GLU A 57 -6.14 23.72 34.37
CA GLU A 57 -7.51 24.27 34.40
C GLU A 57 -8.46 23.25 33.74
N VAL A 58 -9.56 22.92 34.40
CA VAL A 58 -10.60 22.02 33.90
C VAL A 58 -11.89 22.81 33.69
N ALA A 59 -12.39 22.81 32.46
CA ALA A 59 -13.69 23.43 32.15
C ALA A 59 -14.83 22.69 32.87
N PRO A 60 -15.89 23.40 33.27
CA PRO A 60 -17.08 22.75 33.84
C PRO A 60 -17.69 21.81 32.82
N ARG A 61 -18.30 20.73 33.30
CA ARG A 61 -19.08 19.83 32.45
C ARG A 61 -20.53 20.34 32.32
N ARG A 62 -21.09 20.17 31.13
CA ARG A 62 -22.52 20.41 30.89
C ARG A 62 -23.30 19.18 31.33
N VAL A 63 -24.26 19.35 32.22
CA VAL A 63 -25.15 18.26 32.67
C VAL A 63 -26.43 18.30 31.84
N LEU A 64 -26.73 17.20 31.16
CA LEU A 64 -27.94 17.00 30.35
C LEU A 64 -28.82 15.94 30.99
N ASP A 65 -30.11 16.22 31.20
CA ASP A 65 -31.06 15.20 31.65
C ASP A 65 -31.57 14.41 30.44
N HIS A 66 -31.38 13.12 30.45
CA HIS A 66 -31.95 12.23 29.46
C HIS A 66 -32.62 11.04 30.11
N ARG A 67 -33.96 10.97 30.04
CA ARG A 67 -34.78 9.88 30.61
C ARG A 67 -34.54 9.67 32.12
N GLY A 68 -34.31 10.75 32.86
CA GLY A 68 -34.07 10.72 34.29
C GLY A 68 -32.62 10.35 34.69
N ALA A 69 -31.72 10.27 33.73
CA ALA A 69 -30.28 10.13 33.97
C ALA A 69 -29.57 11.45 33.67
N ALA A 70 -28.76 11.94 34.61
CA ALA A 70 -27.85 13.06 34.38
C ALA A 70 -26.62 12.59 33.59
N LEU A 71 -26.43 13.08 32.38
CA LEU A 71 -25.29 12.80 31.53
C LEU A 71 -24.38 14.02 31.52
N GLU A 72 -23.08 13.77 31.75
CA GLU A 72 -22.06 14.82 31.74
C GLU A 72 -21.35 14.86 30.39
N GLU A 73 -21.39 16.03 29.72
CA GLU A 73 -20.75 16.27 28.44
C GLU A 73 -19.77 17.44 28.50
N MET A 74 -18.97 17.59 27.47
CA MET A 74 -18.13 18.79 27.29
C MET A 74 -19.01 20.03 27.16
N ASP A 75 -18.71 21.08 27.89
CA ASP A 75 -19.36 22.39 27.71
C ASP A 75 -18.64 23.18 26.62
N LEU A 76 -19.10 22.98 25.37
CA LEU A 76 -18.56 23.66 24.20
C LEU A 76 -18.71 25.18 24.30
N ASP A 77 -19.85 25.65 24.83
CA ASP A 77 -20.13 27.08 24.97
C ASP A 77 -19.16 27.76 25.96
N ALA A 78 -18.87 27.07 27.07
CA ALA A 78 -17.89 27.54 28.06
C ALA A 78 -16.48 27.62 27.47
N LEU A 79 -16.08 26.63 26.68
CA LEU A 79 -14.76 26.62 26.00
C LEU A 79 -14.64 27.74 24.97
N LEU A 80 -15.66 27.93 24.13
CA LEU A 80 -15.71 29.00 23.13
C LEU A 80 -15.67 30.40 23.80
N ALA A 81 -16.34 30.56 24.95
CA ALA A 81 -16.32 31.82 25.71
C ALA A 81 -14.97 32.05 26.41
N ARG A 82 -14.31 30.96 26.91
CA ARG A 82 -13.01 31.02 27.60
C ARG A 82 -11.86 31.33 26.65
N GLN A 83 -11.96 30.87 25.39
CA GLN A 83 -10.95 31.08 24.32
C GLN A 83 -9.51 30.73 24.75
N PRO A 84 -9.21 29.51 25.20
CA PRO A 84 -7.86 29.10 25.50
C PRO A 84 -7.01 28.98 24.21
N ASP A 85 -5.68 29.03 24.34
CA ASP A 85 -4.80 28.72 23.22
C ASP A 85 -4.94 27.25 22.81
N VAL A 86 -5.11 26.34 23.80
CA VAL A 86 -5.20 24.89 23.59
C VAL A 86 -6.29 24.27 24.46
N ALA A 87 -7.18 23.51 23.87
CA ALA A 87 -8.16 22.65 24.55
C ALA A 87 -7.73 21.18 24.51
N LEU A 88 -7.77 20.47 25.63
CA LEU A 88 -7.58 19.02 25.72
C LEU A 88 -8.95 18.35 25.76
N VAL A 89 -9.24 17.54 24.71
CA VAL A 89 -10.56 16.90 24.56
C VAL A 89 -10.36 15.41 24.28
N ASP A 90 -10.64 14.57 25.25
CA ASP A 90 -10.53 13.12 25.15
C ASP A 90 -11.69 12.51 24.33
N GLU A 91 -11.48 11.31 23.79
CA GLU A 91 -12.51 10.49 23.12
C GLU A 91 -13.14 11.16 21.90
N LEU A 92 -12.34 11.47 20.87
CA LEU A 92 -12.74 12.10 19.60
C LEU A 92 -13.98 11.46 18.96
N ALA A 93 -14.15 10.13 19.07
CA ALA A 93 -15.24 9.38 18.43
C ALA A 93 -16.53 9.32 19.24
N HIS A 94 -16.54 9.93 20.44
CA HIS A 94 -17.70 9.90 21.36
C HIS A 94 -18.98 10.39 20.67
N THR A 95 -20.08 9.71 21.01
CA THR A 95 -21.42 10.14 20.63
C THR A 95 -22.02 10.95 21.76
N ASN A 96 -22.19 12.25 21.55
CA ASN A 96 -22.70 13.15 22.56
C ASN A 96 -24.13 12.79 23.02
N ALA A 97 -24.46 13.13 24.24
CA ALA A 97 -25.78 12.92 24.80
C ALA A 97 -26.86 13.65 23.99
N PRO A 98 -28.07 13.08 23.86
CA PRO A 98 -29.18 13.75 23.21
C PRO A 98 -29.48 15.11 23.86
N GLY A 99 -29.56 16.14 23.03
CA GLY A 99 -29.73 17.54 23.48
C GLY A 99 -28.41 18.33 23.48
N SER A 100 -27.29 17.72 23.15
CA SER A 100 -26.04 18.41 22.83
C SER A 100 -26.18 19.20 21.52
N ARG A 101 -25.31 20.22 21.32
CA ARG A 101 -25.29 21.04 20.09
C ARG A 101 -24.99 20.18 18.85
N HIS A 102 -24.02 19.29 18.93
CA HIS A 102 -23.66 18.36 17.89
C HIS A 102 -23.90 16.92 18.34
N ALA A 103 -24.10 16.03 17.39
CA ALA A 103 -24.30 14.60 17.68
C ALA A 103 -23.01 13.90 18.05
N LYS A 104 -21.87 14.42 17.61
CA LYS A 104 -20.54 13.79 17.77
C LYS A 104 -19.53 14.78 18.33
N ARG A 105 -18.63 14.31 19.18
CA ARG A 105 -17.57 15.13 19.77
C ARG A 105 -16.59 15.67 18.75
N TRP A 106 -16.32 14.95 17.68
CA TRP A 106 -15.48 15.46 16.61
C TRP A 106 -16.08 16.71 15.92
N GLU A 107 -17.41 16.85 15.88
CA GLU A 107 -18.09 18.05 15.36
C GLU A 107 -17.90 19.24 16.31
N ASP A 108 -17.96 19.01 17.64
CA ASP A 108 -17.63 20.04 18.63
C ASP A 108 -16.17 20.49 18.49
N ILE A 109 -15.27 19.55 18.25
CA ILE A 109 -13.84 19.86 18.03
C ILE A 109 -13.66 20.66 16.74
N GLU A 110 -14.39 20.35 15.66
CA GLU A 110 -14.32 21.16 14.44
C GLU A 110 -14.73 22.63 14.72
N GLU A 111 -15.77 22.87 15.53
CA GLU A 111 -16.19 24.23 15.91
C GLU A 111 -15.11 24.96 16.76
N LEU A 112 -14.45 24.27 17.70
CA LEU A 112 -13.31 24.83 18.43
C LEU A 112 -12.17 25.24 17.50
N LEU A 113 -11.82 24.39 16.54
CA LEU A 113 -10.79 24.68 15.55
C LEU A 113 -11.17 25.87 14.65
N GLU A 114 -12.44 25.99 14.24
CA GLU A 114 -12.94 27.13 13.48
C GLU A 114 -12.87 28.43 14.27
N ALA A 115 -13.04 28.37 15.59
CA ALA A 115 -12.87 29.49 16.51
C ALA A 115 -11.40 29.88 16.74
N GLY A 116 -10.43 29.13 16.18
CA GLY A 116 -8.99 29.39 16.28
C GLY A 116 -8.33 28.73 17.49
N ILE A 117 -9.01 27.85 18.23
CA ILE A 117 -8.51 27.14 19.39
C ILE A 117 -7.79 25.87 18.91
N ASP A 118 -6.51 25.67 19.30
CA ASP A 118 -5.81 24.42 19.08
C ASP A 118 -6.44 23.29 19.93
N VAL A 119 -6.57 22.10 19.36
CA VAL A 119 -7.14 20.96 20.09
C VAL A 119 -6.17 19.78 20.09
N ILE A 120 -6.01 19.17 21.27
CA ILE A 120 -5.34 17.87 21.42
C ILE A 120 -6.38 16.84 21.85
N SER A 121 -6.50 15.77 21.06
CA SER A 121 -7.52 14.74 21.29
C SER A 121 -6.94 13.33 21.24
N THR A 122 -7.78 12.34 21.56
CA THR A 122 -7.41 10.91 21.54
C THR A 122 -8.41 10.11 20.72
N VAL A 123 -7.92 9.06 20.05
CA VAL A 123 -8.79 8.09 19.37
C VAL A 123 -8.16 6.70 19.35
N ASN A 124 -8.99 5.66 19.36
CA ASN A 124 -8.53 4.29 19.08
C ASN A 124 -8.76 3.95 17.61
N VAL A 125 -7.88 3.12 17.04
CA VAL A 125 -7.98 2.66 15.65
C VAL A 125 -9.33 2.04 15.31
N GLN A 126 -9.96 1.37 16.27
CA GLN A 126 -11.29 0.75 16.13
C GLN A 126 -12.43 1.73 15.83
N HIS A 127 -12.24 3.00 16.12
CA HIS A 127 -13.24 4.04 15.87
C HIS A 127 -13.07 4.74 14.51
N LEU A 128 -12.06 4.38 13.72
CA LEU A 128 -11.92 4.87 12.35
C LEU A 128 -12.97 4.21 11.46
N GLU A 129 -13.75 5.03 10.75
CA GLU A 129 -14.91 4.55 9.98
C GLU A 129 -14.51 3.53 8.91
N SER A 130 -13.41 3.77 8.20
CA SER A 130 -12.90 2.87 7.15
C SER A 130 -12.42 1.51 7.64
N LEU A 131 -12.17 1.36 8.95
CA LEU A 131 -11.65 0.12 9.53
C LEU A 131 -12.71 -0.66 10.33
N ASN A 132 -13.96 -0.18 10.39
CA ASN A 132 -14.98 -0.76 11.25
C ASN A 132 -15.31 -2.22 10.92
N ASP A 133 -15.40 -2.58 9.63
CA ASP A 133 -15.63 -3.95 9.15
C ASP A 133 -14.45 -4.88 9.47
N VAL A 134 -13.22 -4.41 9.30
CA VAL A 134 -12.00 -5.17 9.63
C VAL A 134 -11.89 -5.39 11.14
N VAL A 135 -12.19 -4.36 11.93
CA VAL A 135 -12.21 -4.45 13.39
C VAL A 135 -13.28 -5.43 13.88
N GLU A 136 -14.48 -5.41 13.26
CA GLU A 136 -15.54 -6.37 13.56
C GLU A 136 -15.09 -7.81 13.23
N ALA A 137 -14.43 -8.03 12.08
CA ALA A 137 -13.90 -9.33 11.70
C ALA A 137 -12.84 -9.86 12.68
N ILE A 138 -11.99 -8.98 13.24
CA ILE A 138 -10.93 -9.35 14.19
C ILE A 138 -11.51 -9.62 15.59
N THR A 139 -12.38 -8.73 16.05
CA THR A 139 -12.81 -8.70 17.46
C THR A 139 -14.15 -9.37 17.72
N GLY A 140 -14.96 -9.57 16.67
CA GLY A 140 -16.36 -9.98 16.74
C GLY A 140 -17.30 -8.89 17.26
N VAL A 141 -16.82 -7.63 17.38
CA VAL A 141 -17.59 -6.51 17.94
C VAL A 141 -17.60 -5.35 16.94
N ARG A 142 -18.81 -4.99 16.47
CA ARG A 142 -18.99 -3.81 15.63
C ARG A 142 -18.97 -2.55 16.49
N GLN A 143 -18.14 -1.59 16.12
CA GLN A 143 -18.08 -0.31 16.79
C GLN A 143 -19.24 0.60 16.34
N ARG A 144 -19.95 1.15 17.29
CA ARG A 144 -21.06 2.11 17.04
C ARG A 144 -20.59 3.55 17.03
N GLU A 145 -19.55 3.83 17.77
CA GLU A 145 -18.91 5.14 17.83
C GLU A 145 -17.78 5.17 16.81
N THR A 146 -17.95 5.97 15.77
CA THR A 146 -16.98 6.13 14.71
C THR A 146 -16.69 7.59 14.46
N VAL A 147 -15.51 7.87 13.93
CA VAL A 147 -15.08 9.16 13.43
C VAL A 147 -14.72 9.01 11.94
N PRO A 148 -15.16 9.92 11.07
CA PRO A 148 -14.78 9.91 9.66
C PRO A 148 -13.26 10.02 9.51
N ASP A 149 -12.67 9.22 8.64
CA ASP A 149 -11.22 9.19 8.43
C ASP A 149 -10.64 10.56 8.07
N ARG A 150 -11.42 11.40 7.34
CA ARG A 150 -11.00 12.76 6.98
C ARG A 150 -10.61 13.58 8.20
N VAL A 151 -11.37 13.50 9.31
CA VAL A 151 -11.11 14.28 10.54
C VAL A 151 -9.72 13.94 11.11
N VAL A 152 -9.38 12.65 11.12
CA VAL A 152 -8.08 12.20 11.63
C VAL A 152 -6.96 12.42 10.60
N ARG A 153 -7.26 12.34 9.30
CA ARG A 153 -6.31 12.62 8.21
C ARG A 153 -5.93 14.09 8.12
N ASP A 154 -6.90 14.99 8.38
CA ASP A 154 -6.70 16.45 8.34
C ASP A 154 -6.00 16.99 9.59
N ALA A 155 -5.85 16.17 10.64
CA ALA A 155 -5.07 16.55 11.82
C ALA A 155 -3.62 16.89 11.43
N GLU A 156 -3.09 18.00 11.98
CA GLU A 156 -1.71 18.44 11.76
C GLU A 156 -0.71 17.38 12.20
N GLN A 157 -0.98 16.75 13.33
CA GLN A 157 -0.14 15.70 13.88
C GLN A 157 -0.97 14.53 14.40
N VAL A 158 -0.58 13.30 14.02
CA VAL A 158 -1.06 12.06 14.63
C VAL A 158 0.12 11.33 15.22
N GLU A 159 0.05 11.02 16.52
CA GLU A 159 1.08 10.31 17.26
C GLU A 159 0.53 8.98 17.77
N LEU A 160 1.22 7.88 17.43
CA LEU A 160 0.83 6.56 17.90
C LEU A 160 1.31 6.33 19.34
N VAL A 161 0.36 6.09 20.23
CA VAL A 161 0.66 5.58 21.58
C VAL A 161 0.62 4.07 21.53
N ASP A 162 1.81 3.46 21.52
CA ASP A 162 1.98 2.02 21.34
C ASP A 162 2.30 1.30 22.64
N MET A 163 1.72 0.09 22.78
CA MET A 163 2.00 -0.84 23.85
C MET A 163 1.87 -2.27 23.34
N THR A 164 2.81 -3.14 23.74
CA THR A 164 2.72 -4.56 23.33
C THR A 164 1.47 -5.24 23.92
N PRO A 165 0.88 -6.21 23.21
CA PRO A 165 -0.28 -6.96 23.71
C PRO A 165 -0.09 -7.53 25.12
N GLU A 166 1.10 -8.05 25.42
CA GLU A 166 1.43 -8.64 26.72
C GLU A 166 1.48 -7.58 27.83
N ALA A 167 2.05 -6.41 27.55
CA ALA A 167 2.10 -5.30 28.51
C ALA A 167 0.71 -4.75 28.80
N LEU A 168 -0.12 -4.59 27.74
CA LEU A 168 -1.50 -4.12 27.88
C LEU A 168 -2.35 -5.11 28.70
N ARG A 169 -2.23 -6.41 28.44
CA ARG A 169 -2.93 -7.45 29.18
C ARG A 169 -2.50 -7.50 30.65
N ARG A 170 -1.20 -7.37 30.95
CA ARG A 170 -0.72 -7.24 32.33
C ARG A 170 -1.33 -6.04 33.05
N ARG A 171 -1.34 -4.88 32.38
CA ARG A 171 -1.94 -3.65 32.91
C ARG A 171 -3.44 -3.82 33.18
N MET A 172 -4.15 -4.56 32.34
CA MET A 172 -5.56 -4.90 32.51
C MET A 172 -5.76 -5.82 33.71
N ALA A 173 -4.98 -6.89 33.84
CA ALA A 173 -5.06 -7.86 34.93
C ALA A 173 -4.86 -7.21 36.32
N HIS A 174 -4.11 -6.10 36.38
CA HIS A 174 -3.93 -5.33 37.63
C HIS A 174 -5.06 -4.32 37.90
N GLY A 175 -6.16 -4.35 37.12
CA GLY A 175 -7.32 -3.47 37.35
C GLY A 175 -7.12 -1.99 36.89
N HIS A 176 -6.03 -1.69 36.18
CA HIS A 176 -5.74 -0.33 35.74
C HIS A 176 -6.59 0.15 34.53
N ILE A 177 -7.40 -0.74 33.91
CA ILE A 177 -8.19 -0.40 32.70
C ILE A 177 -9.69 -0.59 32.95
N TYR A 178 -10.09 -1.71 33.53
CA TYR A 178 -11.47 -2.04 33.92
C TYR A 178 -11.55 -2.47 35.36
N ALA A 179 -12.74 -2.34 35.97
CA ALA A 179 -13.03 -2.89 37.28
C ALA A 179 -12.86 -4.42 37.25
N HIS A 180 -12.43 -5.01 38.37
CA HIS A 180 -12.03 -6.43 38.48
C HIS A 180 -13.09 -7.42 37.96
N ASP A 181 -14.38 -7.11 38.16
CA ASP A 181 -15.52 -7.93 37.71
C ASP A 181 -15.66 -8.07 36.20
N LYS A 182 -15.11 -7.13 35.43
CA LYS A 182 -15.16 -7.09 33.94
C LYS A 182 -13.87 -7.57 33.26
N VAL A 183 -12.79 -7.75 34.03
CA VAL A 183 -11.46 -8.06 33.50
C VAL A 183 -11.44 -9.40 32.77
N ASP A 184 -11.99 -10.47 33.36
CA ASP A 184 -11.92 -11.80 32.78
C ASP A 184 -12.68 -11.90 31.44
N ALA A 185 -13.87 -11.29 31.37
CA ALA A 185 -14.65 -11.24 30.14
C ALA A 185 -13.93 -10.44 29.03
N ALA A 186 -13.33 -9.32 29.40
CA ALA A 186 -12.56 -8.48 28.45
C ALA A 186 -11.31 -9.23 27.94
N LEU A 187 -10.54 -9.87 28.83
CA LEU A 187 -9.34 -10.64 28.47
C LEU A 187 -9.65 -11.87 27.60
N SER A 188 -10.82 -12.47 27.79
CA SER A 188 -11.27 -13.65 27.05
C SER A 188 -11.81 -13.34 25.67
N ASN A 189 -12.21 -12.12 25.40
CA ASN A 189 -12.86 -11.70 24.16
C ASN A 189 -12.02 -10.68 23.39
N TYR A 190 -12.27 -9.40 23.58
CA TYR A 190 -11.66 -8.32 22.83
C TYR A 190 -10.14 -8.26 22.99
N PHE A 191 -9.63 -8.45 24.22
CA PHE A 191 -8.21 -8.33 24.57
C PHE A 191 -7.41 -9.64 24.45
N ARG A 192 -7.82 -10.52 23.54
CA ARG A 192 -6.98 -11.68 23.17
C ARG A 192 -5.69 -11.20 22.52
N PRO A 193 -4.54 -11.87 22.76
CA PRO A 193 -3.26 -11.47 22.19
C PRO A 193 -3.29 -11.30 20.67
N GLY A 194 -3.97 -12.21 19.97
CA GLY A 194 -4.14 -12.13 18.52
C GLY A 194 -4.92 -10.91 18.05
N ASN A 195 -6.04 -10.58 18.73
CA ASN A 195 -6.84 -9.40 18.41
C ASN A 195 -6.04 -8.10 18.63
N LEU A 196 -5.36 -8.01 19.78
CA LEU A 196 -4.52 -6.85 20.10
C LEU A 196 -3.35 -6.70 19.13
N GLY A 197 -2.73 -7.81 18.70
CA GLY A 197 -1.70 -7.82 17.67
C GLY A 197 -2.21 -7.28 16.34
N ALA A 198 -3.39 -7.77 15.89
CA ALA A 198 -4.01 -7.33 14.65
C ALA A 198 -4.47 -5.86 14.71
N LEU A 199 -5.05 -5.39 15.81
CA LEU A 199 -5.42 -3.98 15.98
C LEU A 199 -4.20 -3.07 16.01
N ARG A 200 -3.09 -3.52 16.61
CA ARG A 200 -1.82 -2.80 16.60
C ARG A 200 -1.25 -2.69 15.19
N GLU A 201 -1.27 -3.78 14.42
CA GLU A 201 -0.86 -3.80 13.02
C GLU A 201 -1.70 -2.83 12.19
N LEU A 202 -3.03 -2.84 12.35
CA LEU A 202 -3.92 -1.88 11.68
C LEU A 202 -3.58 -0.43 12.00
N ALA A 203 -3.29 -0.11 13.27
CA ALA A 203 -2.92 1.24 13.67
C ALA A 203 -1.61 1.70 13.03
N LEU A 204 -0.61 0.80 12.96
CA LEU A 204 0.68 1.07 12.33
C LEU A 204 0.54 1.25 10.81
N LEU A 205 -0.22 0.38 10.14
CA LEU A 205 -0.48 0.48 8.70
C LEU A 205 -1.23 1.77 8.35
N TRP A 206 -2.28 2.10 9.11
CA TRP A 206 -3.04 3.32 8.89
C TRP A 206 -2.17 4.58 9.06
N LEU A 207 -1.30 4.60 10.09
CA LEU A 207 -0.37 5.71 10.31
C LEU A 207 0.67 5.80 9.17
N ALA A 208 1.19 4.68 8.71
CA ALA A 208 2.11 4.63 7.57
C ALA A 208 1.47 5.21 6.31
N ASP A 209 0.20 4.85 6.01
CA ASP A 209 -0.55 5.39 4.88
C ASP A 209 -0.76 6.91 4.99
N LYS A 210 -1.02 7.43 6.20
CA LYS A 210 -1.11 8.88 6.43
C LYS A 210 0.23 9.60 6.19
N VAL A 211 1.33 9.03 6.64
CA VAL A 211 2.68 9.58 6.41
C VAL A 211 2.99 9.60 4.91
N ASP A 212 2.68 8.52 4.20
CA ASP A 212 2.83 8.42 2.74
C ASP A 212 2.01 9.50 2.00
N GLU A 213 0.77 9.74 2.45
CA GLU A 213 -0.08 10.77 1.86
C GLU A 213 0.46 12.18 2.11
N ALA A 214 0.95 12.45 3.31
CA ALA A 214 1.60 13.72 3.66
C ALA A 214 2.86 13.95 2.84
N MET A 215 3.70 12.91 2.66
CA MET A 215 4.89 12.95 1.83
C MET A 215 4.55 13.22 0.36
N ARG A 216 3.52 12.52 -0.19
CA ARG A 216 3.06 12.76 -1.57
C ARG A 216 2.54 14.20 -1.77
N ARG A 217 1.90 14.78 -0.76
CA ARG A 217 1.43 16.17 -0.76
C ARG A 217 2.62 17.13 -0.78
N TYR A 218 3.57 16.96 0.13
CA TYR A 218 4.79 17.75 0.23
C TYR A 218 5.60 17.75 -1.08
N LEU A 219 5.85 16.57 -1.66
CA LEU A 219 6.62 16.44 -2.90
C LEU A 219 5.93 17.11 -4.11
N ARG A 220 4.57 17.11 -4.14
CA ARG A 220 3.81 17.82 -5.18
C ARG A 220 3.92 19.34 -5.01
N ASP A 221 3.78 19.82 -3.77
CA ASP A 221 3.79 21.25 -3.46
C ASP A 221 5.16 21.87 -3.73
N GLU A 222 6.23 21.16 -3.36
CA GLU A 222 7.64 21.56 -3.58
C GLU A 222 8.15 21.23 -4.97
N ARG A 223 7.37 20.59 -5.85
CA ARG A 223 7.76 20.16 -7.20
C ARG A 223 9.04 19.33 -7.23
N ILE A 224 9.29 18.55 -6.19
CA ILE A 224 10.46 17.68 -6.09
C ILE A 224 10.25 16.48 -7.02
N VAL A 225 11.10 16.37 -8.03
CA VAL A 225 11.16 15.21 -8.94
C VAL A 225 12.19 14.25 -8.34
N GLY A 226 11.74 13.11 -7.84
CA GLY A 226 12.59 12.07 -7.28
C GLY A 226 11.74 11.10 -6.44
N THR A 227 12.08 9.83 -6.46
CA THR A 227 11.42 8.79 -5.68
C THR A 227 12.22 8.51 -4.43
N TRP A 228 11.64 8.79 -3.26
CA TRP A 228 12.09 8.17 -2.04
C TRP A 228 11.33 6.84 -1.95
N GLU A 229 12.02 5.74 -2.20
CA GLU A 229 11.46 4.40 -2.21
C GLU A 229 11.12 3.93 -0.80
N THR A 230 10.10 4.53 -0.20
CA THR A 230 9.61 4.08 1.12
C THR A 230 8.70 2.86 1.01
N ARG A 231 8.16 2.58 -0.19
CA ARG A 231 7.25 1.45 -0.44
C ARG A 231 7.35 0.99 -1.88
N GLU A 232 7.53 -0.31 -2.07
CA GLU A 232 7.55 -0.93 -3.39
C GLU A 232 6.19 -0.78 -4.09
N ARG A 233 6.20 -0.42 -5.36
CA ARG A 233 5.00 -0.36 -6.22
C ARG A 233 5.23 -1.15 -7.48
N VAL A 234 4.49 -2.25 -7.61
CA VAL A 234 4.60 -3.18 -8.72
C VAL A 234 3.49 -2.89 -9.73
N VAL A 235 3.86 -2.31 -10.87
CA VAL A 235 2.94 -2.07 -12.00
C VAL A 235 2.96 -3.28 -12.93
N VAL A 236 1.80 -3.88 -13.19
CA VAL A 236 1.64 -4.98 -14.17
C VAL A 236 0.89 -4.51 -15.40
N ALA A 237 1.51 -4.69 -16.57
CA ALA A 237 0.87 -4.36 -17.86
C ALA A 237 -0.15 -5.43 -18.25
N ILE A 238 -1.41 -5.03 -18.44
CA ILE A 238 -2.53 -5.92 -18.76
C ILE A 238 -2.97 -5.67 -20.19
N THR A 239 -2.92 -6.70 -21.04
CA THR A 239 -3.27 -6.61 -22.47
C THR A 239 -4.57 -7.30 -22.84
N GLY A 240 -5.27 -7.93 -21.88
CA GLY A 240 -6.43 -8.78 -22.16
C GLY A 240 -6.06 -10.13 -22.81
N ALA A 241 -4.80 -10.50 -22.85
CA ALA A 241 -4.38 -11.81 -23.35
C ALA A 241 -4.69 -12.91 -22.31
N PRO A 242 -5.01 -14.17 -22.75
CA PRO A 242 -5.32 -15.28 -21.83
C PRO A 242 -4.21 -15.60 -20.80
N SER A 243 -2.99 -15.15 -21.04
CA SER A 243 -1.86 -15.32 -20.12
C SER A 243 -1.79 -14.25 -19.02
N GLY A 244 -2.69 -13.26 -19.04
CA GLY A 244 -2.70 -12.14 -18.09
C GLY A 244 -2.87 -12.60 -16.65
N ASP A 245 -3.68 -13.62 -16.39
CA ASP A 245 -3.90 -14.19 -15.05
C ASP A 245 -2.59 -14.61 -14.37
N HIS A 246 -1.74 -15.33 -15.10
CA HIS A 246 -0.44 -15.77 -14.56
C HIS A 246 0.46 -14.59 -14.25
N LEU A 247 0.45 -13.56 -15.10
CA LEU A 247 1.24 -12.36 -14.95
C LEU A 247 0.80 -11.57 -13.70
N ILE A 248 -0.52 -11.36 -13.55
CA ILE A 248 -1.13 -10.69 -12.39
C ILE A 248 -0.79 -11.42 -11.10
N ARG A 249 -0.97 -12.76 -11.05
CA ARG A 249 -0.61 -13.57 -9.87
C ARG A 249 0.88 -13.52 -9.55
N ARG A 250 1.75 -13.40 -10.55
CA ARG A 250 3.19 -13.26 -10.35
C ARG A 250 3.53 -11.89 -9.77
N ALA A 251 2.98 -10.82 -10.34
CA ALA A 251 3.12 -9.45 -9.83
C ALA A 251 2.58 -9.33 -8.39
N ALA A 252 1.43 -9.94 -8.09
CA ALA A 252 0.87 -9.98 -6.74
C ALA A 252 1.81 -10.64 -5.71
N ARG A 253 2.48 -11.74 -6.12
CA ARG A 253 3.49 -12.37 -5.23
C ARG A 253 4.72 -11.48 -5.03
N MET A 254 5.12 -10.70 -6.03
CA MET A 254 6.21 -9.73 -5.89
C MET A 254 5.82 -8.62 -4.92
N ALA A 255 4.68 -7.97 -5.14
CA ALA A 255 4.15 -6.92 -4.27
C ALA A 255 3.99 -7.41 -2.81
N ARG A 256 3.43 -8.61 -2.58
CA ARG A 256 3.30 -9.18 -1.23
C ARG A 256 4.63 -9.43 -0.53
N ARG A 257 5.67 -9.85 -1.24
CA ARG A 257 7.00 -10.10 -0.64
C ARG A 257 7.68 -8.83 -0.15
N SER A 258 7.45 -7.73 -0.84
CA SER A 258 7.99 -6.42 -0.49
C SER A 258 7.00 -5.55 0.32
N HIS A 259 5.84 -6.10 0.73
CA HIS A 259 4.75 -5.35 1.37
C HIS A 259 4.35 -4.10 0.56
N GLY A 260 4.47 -4.21 -0.76
CA GLY A 260 4.22 -3.15 -1.72
C GLY A 260 2.82 -3.18 -2.32
N ASP A 261 2.53 -2.16 -3.10
CA ASP A 261 1.26 -2.00 -3.80
C ASP A 261 1.26 -2.76 -5.14
N LEU A 262 0.14 -3.39 -5.49
CA LEU A 262 -0.10 -4.02 -6.79
C LEU A 262 -0.98 -3.12 -7.64
N ILE A 263 -0.48 -2.69 -8.79
CA ILE A 263 -1.18 -1.77 -9.70
C ILE A 263 -1.24 -2.41 -11.10
N GLY A 264 -2.44 -2.68 -11.59
CA GLY A 264 -2.65 -3.12 -12.96
C GLY A 264 -2.94 -1.95 -13.89
N VAL A 265 -2.30 -1.90 -15.05
CA VAL A 265 -2.58 -0.88 -16.06
C VAL A 265 -2.85 -1.49 -17.43
N HIS A 266 -3.90 -1.00 -18.08
CA HIS A 266 -4.19 -1.26 -19.49
C HIS A 266 -3.99 0.02 -20.29
N ILE A 267 -3.10 -0.05 -21.30
CA ILE A 267 -2.84 1.07 -22.22
C ILE A 267 -3.67 0.87 -23.47
N ARG A 268 -4.61 1.78 -23.75
CA ARG A 268 -5.40 1.81 -24.99
C ARG A 268 -4.63 2.56 -26.07
N PRO A 269 -4.52 2.00 -27.29
CA PRO A 269 -4.01 2.76 -28.43
C PRO A 269 -4.96 3.92 -28.78
N GLY A 270 -4.41 5.11 -29.07
CA GLY A 270 -5.20 6.33 -29.39
C GLY A 270 -5.96 6.30 -30.73
N THR A 271 -5.95 5.19 -31.46
CA THR A 271 -6.50 5.05 -32.83
C THR A 271 -8.02 5.06 -32.96
N GLY A 272 -8.77 5.43 -31.91
CA GLY A 272 -10.19 5.80 -31.99
C GLY A 272 -11.22 4.69 -32.29
N LEU A 273 -10.82 3.49 -32.67
CA LEU A 273 -11.72 2.35 -32.79
C LEU A 273 -12.00 1.79 -31.41
N ARG A 274 -13.25 1.89 -30.95
CA ARG A 274 -13.72 1.23 -29.73
C ARG A 274 -13.60 -0.28 -29.97
N GLU A 275 -12.59 -0.90 -29.38
CA GLU A 275 -12.64 -2.34 -29.16
C GLU A 275 -13.85 -2.65 -28.28
N GLY A 276 -14.66 -3.64 -28.70
CA GLY A 276 -15.80 -4.09 -27.91
C GLY A 276 -15.38 -4.58 -26.52
N PRO A 277 -16.33 -4.85 -25.61
CA PRO A 277 -16.00 -5.28 -24.26
C PRO A 277 -15.13 -6.55 -24.30
N ASN A 278 -13.90 -6.42 -23.84
CA ASN A 278 -12.97 -7.56 -23.76
C ASN A 278 -13.21 -8.29 -22.43
N GLU A 279 -13.89 -9.44 -22.49
CA GLU A 279 -14.20 -10.26 -21.32
C GLU A 279 -12.95 -10.62 -20.49
N ALA A 280 -11.81 -10.83 -21.16
CA ALA A 280 -10.56 -11.12 -20.48
C ALA A 280 -10.06 -9.91 -19.64
N LEU A 281 -10.26 -8.69 -20.10
CA LEU A 281 -9.91 -7.50 -19.30
C LEU A 281 -10.82 -7.37 -18.07
N LEU A 282 -12.10 -7.68 -18.17
CA LEU A 282 -13.02 -7.70 -17.04
C LEU A 282 -12.62 -8.76 -16.02
N ALA A 283 -12.27 -9.97 -16.46
CA ALA A 283 -11.76 -11.04 -15.61
C ALA A 283 -10.43 -10.65 -14.93
N HIS A 284 -9.51 -10.01 -15.65
CA HIS A 284 -8.24 -9.52 -15.08
C HIS A 284 -8.46 -8.43 -14.05
N ARG A 285 -9.42 -7.52 -14.27
CA ARG A 285 -9.78 -6.49 -13.30
C ARG A 285 -10.33 -7.11 -12.01
N ALA A 286 -11.21 -8.09 -12.12
CA ALA A 286 -11.75 -8.82 -10.97
C ALA A 286 -10.63 -9.55 -10.21
N LEU A 287 -9.79 -10.31 -10.94
CA LEU A 287 -8.63 -10.99 -10.33
C LEU A 287 -7.67 -10.04 -9.61
N LEU A 288 -7.44 -8.86 -10.18
CA LEU A 288 -6.58 -7.86 -9.57
C LEU A 288 -7.17 -7.35 -8.25
N ALA A 289 -8.48 -7.06 -8.23
CA ALA A 289 -9.20 -6.65 -7.02
C ALA A 289 -9.18 -7.75 -5.95
N ASP A 290 -9.41 -9.01 -6.32
CA ASP A 290 -9.34 -10.17 -5.41
C ASP A 290 -7.95 -10.35 -4.77
N LEU A 291 -6.91 -9.91 -5.47
CA LEU A 291 -5.53 -9.95 -4.99
C LEU A 291 -5.11 -8.69 -4.23
N GLY A 292 -6.03 -7.75 -4.01
CA GLY A 292 -5.79 -6.49 -3.30
C GLY A 292 -5.10 -5.41 -4.15
N GLY A 293 -5.16 -5.54 -5.48
CA GLY A 293 -4.57 -4.56 -6.41
C GLY A 293 -5.60 -3.58 -6.96
N THR A 294 -5.11 -2.47 -7.52
CA THR A 294 -5.90 -1.45 -8.21
C THR A 294 -5.77 -1.57 -9.72
N TYR A 295 -6.85 -1.28 -10.48
CA TYR A 295 -6.85 -1.30 -11.94
C TYR A 295 -6.98 0.11 -12.51
N HIS A 296 -6.12 0.43 -13.46
CA HIS A 296 -6.12 1.70 -14.19
C HIS A 296 -6.17 1.47 -15.68
N GLU A 297 -6.75 2.41 -16.39
CA GLU A 297 -6.83 2.43 -17.82
C GLU A 297 -6.43 3.81 -18.33
N THR A 298 -5.47 3.86 -19.27
CA THR A 298 -5.00 5.11 -19.85
C THR A 298 -4.85 4.97 -21.35
N THR A 299 -4.89 6.08 -22.08
CA THR A 299 -4.77 6.12 -23.55
C THR A 299 -3.42 6.69 -23.92
N SER A 300 -2.71 6.04 -24.86
CA SER A 300 -1.48 6.56 -25.43
C SER A 300 -1.33 6.10 -26.88
N ASP A 301 -0.73 6.92 -27.73
CA ASP A 301 -0.41 6.55 -29.11
C ASP A 301 0.72 5.52 -29.18
N ASP A 302 1.59 5.51 -28.18
CA ASP A 302 2.65 4.52 -27.97
C ASP A 302 2.49 3.80 -26.64
N VAL A 303 2.31 2.48 -26.71
CA VAL A 303 2.07 1.63 -25.54
C VAL A 303 3.28 1.63 -24.59
N ALA A 304 4.51 1.67 -25.11
CA ALA A 304 5.70 1.65 -24.26
C ALA A 304 5.87 2.96 -23.51
N GLU A 305 5.72 4.10 -24.20
CA GLU A 305 5.76 5.42 -23.58
C GLU A 305 4.63 5.62 -22.60
N GLY A 306 3.40 5.22 -22.96
CA GLY A 306 2.24 5.32 -22.06
C GLY A 306 2.40 4.49 -20.79
N LEU A 307 3.02 3.31 -20.90
CA LEU A 307 3.27 2.46 -19.74
C LEU A 307 4.32 3.06 -18.80
N VAL A 308 5.42 3.58 -19.36
CA VAL A 308 6.49 4.20 -18.55
C VAL A 308 5.97 5.48 -17.90
N ALA A 309 5.30 6.36 -18.64
CA ALA A 309 4.72 7.59 -18.11
C ALA A 309 3.70 7.30 -16.99
N PHE A 310 2.86 6.26 -17.14
CA PHE A 310 1.97 5.83 -16.08
C PHE A 310 2.75 5.32 -14.87
N ALA A 311 3.75 4.46 -15.06
CA ALA A 311 4.56 3.93 -13.98
C ALA A 311 5.28 5.04 -13.20
N GLU A 312 5.83 6.05 -13.88
CA GLU A 312 6.40 7.25 -13.27
C GLU A 312 5.36 8.05 -12.49
N SER A 313 4.16 8.23 -13.04
CA SER A 313 3.07 8.99 -12.39
C SER A 313 2.62 8.39 -11.06
N VAL A 314 2.65 7.04 -10.97
CA VAL A 314 2.33 6.30 -9.74
C VAL A 314 3.58 5.98 -8.91
N ARG A 315 4.77 6.43 -9.37
CA ARG A 315 6.07 6.13 -8.75
C ARG A 315 6.28 4.64 -8.55
N ALA A 316 6.11 3.90 -9.62
CA ALA A 316 6.40 2.48 -9.62
C ALA A 316 7.89 2.24 -9.42
N THR A 317 8.22 1.26 -8.60
CA THR A 317 9.59 0.75 -8.45
C THR A 317 9.84 -0.41 -9.41
N GLN A 318 8.77 -1.10 -9.82
CA GLN A 318 8.86 -2.28 -10.66
C GLN A 318 7.76 -2.28 -11.74
N ILE A 319 8.13 -2.63 -12.98
CA ILE A 319 7.20 -2.91 -14.08
C ILE A 319 7.26 -4.38 -14.44
N VAL A 320 6.11 -5.05 -14.49
CA VAL A 320 5.98 -6.47 -14.84
C VAL A 320 5.33 -6.62 -16.21
N LEU A 321 6.04 -7.21 -17.15
CA LEU A 321 5.63 -7.43 -18.53
C LEU A 321 5.51 -8.92 -18.86
N GLY A 322 4.54 -9.28 -19.70
CA GLY A 322 4.43 -10.60 -20.28
C GLY A 322 5.19 -10.70 -21.61
N ALA A 323 6.07 -11.69 -21.76
CA ALA A 323 6.67 -11.99 -23.06
C ALA A 323 5.72 -12.87 -23.87
N SER A 324 5.30 -12.40 -25.07
CA SER A 324 4.57 -13.20 -26.05
C SER A 324 5.52 -13.85 -27.04
N HIS A 325 5.44 -15.16 -27.22
CA HIS A 325 6.23 -15.89 -28.21
C HIS A 325 5.64 -15.86 -29.64
N ARG A 326 4.48 -15.22 -29.83
CA ARG A 326 3.73 -15.32 -31.09
C ARG A 326 4.14 -14.36 -32.20
N ASP A 327 4.90 -13.32 -31.93
CA ASP A 327 5.15 -12.23 -32.92
C ASP A 327 6.62 -11.96 -33.23
N ARG A 328 7.41 -13.00 -33.51
CA ARG A 328 8.80 -12.80 -33.96
C ARG A 328 8.94 -12.01 -35.27
N LEU A 329 7.92 -11.98 -36.12
CA LEU A 329 7.95 -11.25 -37.37
C LEU A 329 7.52 -9.78 -37.23
N SER A 330 6.56 -9.47 -36.36
CA SER A 330 6.17 -8.10 -36.03
C SER A 330 7.22 -7.38 -35.16
N GLU A 331 7.92 -8.11 -34.30
CA GLU A 331 9.07 -7.61 -33.52
C GLU A 331 10.24 -7.12 -34.40
N LEU A 332 10.44 -7.73 -35.56
CA LEU A 332 11.53 -7.35 -36.49
C LEU A 332 11.26 -6.01 -37.19
N VAL A 333 9.99 -5.64 -37.37
CA VAL A 333 9.60 -4.45 -38.16
C VAL A 333 9.29 -3.23 -37.29
N ARG A 334 8.75 -3.41 -36.07
CA ARG A 334 8.32 -2.29 -35.19
C ARG A 334 9.14 -2.13 -33.91
N GLY A 335 10.13 -2.97 -33.65
CA GLY A 335 10.85 -2.99 -32.38
C GLY A 335 10.00 -3.57 -31.25
N SER A 336 10.56 -4.41 -30.38
CA SER A 336 9.83 -5.00 -29.26
C SER A 336 9.40 -3.91 -28.29
N VAL A 337 8.10 -3.84 -27.94
CA VAL A 337 7.55 -2.97 -26.88
C VAL A 337 8.36 -3.16 -25.59
N ILE A 338 8.72 -4.40 -25.27
CA ILE A 338 9.53 -4.75 -24.10
C ILE A 338 10.89 -4.03 -24.14
N ASN A 339 11.58 -4.05 -25.28
CA ASN A 339 12.88 -3.39 -25.42
C ASN A 339 12.79 -1.87 -25.31
N ARG A 340 11.67 -1.28 -25.76
CA ARG A 340 11.42 0.15 -25.60
C ARG A 340 11.13 0.53 -24.16
N VAL A 341 10.30 -0.25 -23.47
CA VAL A 341 10.05 -0.08 -22.03
C VAL A 341 11.35 -0.17 -21.24
N ILE A 342 12.19 -1.21 -21.48
CA ILE A 342 13.48 -1.37 -20.79
C ILE A 342 14.41 -0.15 -21.01
N ARG A 343 14.39 0.45 -22.20
CA ARG A 343 15.24 1.62 -22.48
C ARG A 343 14.71 2.91 -21.87
N ALA A 344 13.39 3.02 -21.74
CA ALA A 344 12.72 4.21 -21.25
C ALA A 344 12.48 4.20 -19.72
N ALA A 345 12.52 3.03 -19.07
CA ALA A 345 12.17 2.85 -17.68
C ALA A 345 13.11 3.52 -16.66
N GLY A 346 14.30 3.99 -17.10
CA GLY A 346 15.24 4.68 -16.22
C GLY A 346 15.64 3.84 -15.01
N GLU A 347 15.28 4.29 -13.82
CA GLU A 347 15.57 3.61 -12.53
C GLU A 347 14.52 2.55 -12.15
N ILE A 348 13.43 2.40 -12.92
CA ILE A 348 12.37 1.43 -12.63
C ILE A 348 12.81 0.02 -13.07
N ASP A 349 12.78 -0.93 -12.17
CA ASP A 349 13.09 -2.33 -12.49
C ASP A 349 12.07 -2.95 -13.45
N VAL A 350 12.53 -3.55 -14.55
CA VAL A 350 11.65 -4.17 -15.54
C VAL A 350 11.76 -5.69 -15.51
N HIS A 351 10.68 -6.34 -15.07
CA HIS A 351 10.55 -7.79 -15.02
C HIS A 351 9.80 -8.33 -16.23
N VAL A 352 10.48 -9.08 -17.08
CA VAL A 352 9.87 -9.74 -18.24
C VAL A 352 9.59 -11.20 -17.91
N ILE A 353 8.32 -11.56 -17.80
CA ILE A 353 7.88 -12.91 -17.46
C ILE A 353 7.50 -13.65 -18.75
N SER A 354 8.32 -14.64 -19.13
CA SER A 354 7.96 -15.56 -20.20
C SER A 354 7.07 -16.66 -19.66
N ARG A 355 6.02 -16.99 -20.38
CA ARG A 355 5.29 -18.24 -20.17
C ARG A 355 6.13 -19.37 -20.75
N ASP A 356 6.87 -20.08 -19.92
CA ASP A 356 7.30 -21.44 -20.28
C ASP A 356 6.00 -22.24 -20.36
N GLY A 357 5.58 -22.54 -21.59
CA GLY A 357 4.43 -23.36 -21.83
C GLY A 357 4.54 -24.62 -20.99
N VAL A 358 3.49 -24.94 -20.26
CA VAL A 358 3.17 -26.34 -20.01
C VAL A 358 3.02 -26.94 -21.41
N VAL A 359 4.14 -27.42 -21.93
CA VAL A 359 4.09 -28.40 -23.01
C VAL A 359 3.42 -29.58 -22.33
N GLU A 360 2.12 -29.77 -22.59
CA GLU A 360 1.51 -31.07 -22.48
C GLU A 360 2.49 -32.01 -23.16
N ARG A 361 3.26 -32.74 -22.39
CA ARG A 361 4.12 -33.80 -22.88
C ARG A 361 3.19 -34.91 -23.34
N ALA A 362 2.68 -34.78 -24.56
CA ALA A 362 2.37 -35.97 -25.32
C ALA A 362 3.66 -36.81 -25.36
N PRO A 363 3.60 -38.11 -25.07
CA PRO A 363 4.79 -38.94 -25.10
C PRO A 363 5.33 -38.93 -26.54
N LEU A 364 6.39 -38.16 -26.75
CA LEU A 364 7.12 -38.18 -28.02
C LEU A 364 7.78 -39.56 -28.15
N PRO A 365 7.64 -40.27 -29.29
CA PRO A 365 8.43 -41.43 -29.58
C PRO A 365 9.91 -41.01 -29.52
N ALA A 366 10.70 -41.89 -28.99
CA ALA A 366 12.13 -41.69 -28.76
C ALA A 366 12.86 -41.33 -30.07
N ALA A 367 12.89 -40.05 -30.42
CA ALA A 367 13.67 -39.53 -31.52
C ALA A 367 14.91 -38.84 -30.98
N HIS A 368 16.04 -39.40 -31.34
CA HIS A 368 17.42 -39.00 -31.12
C HIS A 368 17.61 -37.53 -30.70
N ARG A 369 18.09 -37.32 -29.48
CA ARG A 369 18.64 -36.03 -29.03
C ARG A 369 19.73 -35.58 -29.97
N ARG A 370 19.42 -34.74 -30.93
CA ARG A 370 20.43 -33.99 -31.68
C ARG A 370 21.23 -33.14 -30.69
N ARG A 371 22.42 -33.59 -30.37
CA ARG A 371 23.41 -32.80 -29.62
C ARG A 371 23.60 -31.49 -30.36
N ARG A 372 23.14 -30.37 -29.82
CA ARG A 372 23.49 -29.05 -30.31
C ARG A 372 25.00 -28.89 -30.23
N SER A 373 25.64 -28.84 -31.40
CA SER A 373 27.07 -28.61 -31.54
C SER A 373 27.45 -27.28 -30.85
N ARG A 374 28.42 -27.33 -29.96
CA ARG A 374 29.00 -26.16 -29.26
C ARG A 374 29.89 -25.29 -30.17
N LEU A 375 29.96 -25.58 -31.47
CA LEU A 375 30.78 -24.85 -32.42
C LEU A 375 30.16 -23.47 -32.74
N SER A 376 31.01 -22.43 -32.70
CA SER A 376 30.59 -21.06 -33.08
C SER A 376 30.11 -21.04 -34.54
N ARG A 377 29.26 -20.05 -34.87
CA ARG A 377 28.73 -19.87 -36.26
C ARG A 377 29.84 -19.82 -37.29
N ARG A 378 30.97 -19.18 -37.00
CA ARG A 378 32.14 -19.08 -37.88
C ARG A 378 32.78 -20.47 -38.18
N ARG A 379 32.93 -21.31 -37.18
CA ARG A 379 33.47 -22.68 -37.32
C ARG A 379 32.52 -23.60 -38.09
N ARG A 380 31.20 -23.41 -37.98
CA ARG A 380 30.21 -24.16 -38.77
C ARG A 380 30.24 -23.76 -40.24
N VAL A 381 30.31 -22.44 -40.53
CA VAL A 381 30.44 -21.94 -41.91
C VAL A 381 31.75 -22.40 -42.52
N ALA A 382 32.87 -22.31 -41.84
CA ALA A 382 34.14 -22.81 -42.30
C ALA A 382 34.12 -24.35 -42.57
N GLY A 383 33.48 -25.15 -41.71
CA GLY A 383 33.30 -26.58 -41.95
C GLY A 383 32.44 -26.88 -43.18
N TRP A 384 31.37 -26.16 -43.43
CA TRP A 384 30.56 -26.32 -44.63
C TRP A 384 31.29 -25.84 -45.86
N ALA A 385 32.07 -24.75 -45.81
CA ALA A 385 32.90 -24.27 -46.90
C ALA A 385 33.96 -25.31 -47.31
N LEU A 386 34.57 -25.98 -46.32
CA LEU A 386 35.56 -27.02 -46.58
C LEU A 386 34.93 -28.24 -47.25
N VAL A 387 33.71 -28.62 -46.90
CA VAL A 387 32.99 -29.75 -47.54
C VAL A 387 32.53 -29.38 -48.96
N VAL A 388 31.96 -28.19 -49.14
CA VAL A 388 31.32 -27.78 -50.43
C VAL A 388 32.38 -27.38 -51.45
N VAL A 389 33.49 -26.80 -51.04
CA VAL A 389 34.56 -26.33 -51.94
C VAL A 389 35.76 -27.31 -51.95
N GLY A 390 36.15 -27.82 -50.78
CA GLY A 390 37.35 -28.68 -50.67
C GLY A 390 37.18 -30.07 -51.29
N LEU A 391 35.99 -30.71 -51.14
CA LEU A 391 35.75 -32.01 -51.75
C LEU A 391 35.74 -31.97 -53.27
N PRO A 392 35.00 -31.04 -53.93
CA PRO A 392 35.08 -30.94 -55.41
C PRO A 392 36.47 -30.56 -55.91
N LEU A 393 37.19 -29.69 -55.19
CA LEU A 393 38.54 -29.31 -55.59
C LEU A 393 39.50 -30.52 -55.51
N LEU A 394 39.36 -31.34 -54.45
CA LEU A 394 40.14 -32.55 -54.30
C LEU A 394 39.85 -33.60 -55.39
N THR A 395 38.55 -33.75 -55.78
CA THR A 395 38.18 -34.64 -56.88
C THR A 395 38.79 -34.18 -58.24
N VAL A 396 38.75 -32.88 -58.51
CA VAL A 396 39.35 -32.31 -59.72
C VAL A 396 40.86 -32.48 -59.74
N VAL A 397 41.53 -32.27 -58.63
CA VAL A 397 42.98 -32.47 -58.52
C VAL A 397 43.37 -33.96 -58.72
N LEU A 398 42.59 -34.89 -58.10
CA LEU A 398 42.82 -36.33 -58.26
C LEU A 398 42.56 -36.79 -59.71
N ASP A 399 41.54 -36.24 -60.34
CA ASP A 399 41.22 -36.56 -61.76
C ASP A 399 42.30 -36.01 -62.71
N ALA A 400 42.76 -34.80 -62.43
CA ALA A 400 43.89 -34.23 -63.17
C ALA A 400 45.19 -35.00 -62.98
N ALA A 401 45.48 -35.48 -61.75
CA ALA A 401 46.65 -36.33 -61.48
C ALA A 401 46.52 -37.68 -62.18
N HIS A 402 45.35 -38.29 -62.17
CA HIS A 402 45.11 -39.58 -62.86
C HIS A 402 45.26 -39.45 -64.38
N ASN A 403 44.82 -38.38 -64.94
CA ASN A 403 44.99 -38.10 -66.36
C ASN A 403 46.45 -37.80 -66.77
N LEU A 404 47.27 -37.27 -65.85
CA LEU A 404 48.69 -37.09 -66.06
C LEU A 404 49.46 -38.39 -66.06
N ASP A 405 49.12 -39.35 -65.13
CA ASP A 405 49.70 -40.68 -65.08
C ASP A 405 49.31 -41.49 -66.31
N GLY A 406 48.08 -41.39 -66.80
CA GLY A 406 47.61 -42.01 -68.05
C GLY A 406 48.31 -41.47 -69.28
N ALA A 407 48.75 -40.23 -69.30
CA ALA A 407 49.50 -39.63 -70.45
C ALA A 407 51.03 -40.03 -70.42
N ALA A 408 51.52 -40.40 -69.23
CA ALA A 408 52.90 -40.92 -69.13
C ALA A 408 53.02 -42.40 -69.57
N ALA A 409 51.94 -43.24 -69.40
CA ALA A 409 51.91 -44.61 -69.78
C ALA A 409 51.73 -44.85 -71.34
N CYS A 410 51.40 -43.84 -72.13
CA CYS A 410 51.28 -43.95 -73.56
C CYS A 410 52.57 -43.50 -74.35
N ARG A 411 53.71 -43.33 -73.68
CA ARG A 411 54.97 -42.91 -74.27
C ARG A 411 56.10 -43.92 -74.14
N GLU A 412 55.79 -45.23 -73.83
CA GLU A 412 56.71 -46.33 -73.91
C GLU A 412 56.38 -47.25 -75.12
#